data_6b1d9218b433ecd1f2634bc3a0cbc2f3
#
_entry.id   6b1d9218b433ecd1f2634bc3a0cbc2f3
#
_cell.length_a   1.000
_cell.length_b   1.000
_cell.length_c   1.000
_cell.angle_alpha   90.00
_cell.angle_beta   90.00
_cell.angle_gamma   90.00
#
_symmetry.space_group_name_H-M   'P 1'
#
loop_
_entity.id
_entity.type
_entity.pdbx_description
1 polymer ?
#
loop_
_entity_poly.entity_id
_entity_poly.type
_entity_poly.pdbx_seq_one_letter_code
_entity_poly.pdbx_strand_id
1 'polypeptide(L)'
;MGAFVKFENVGKIYHSGDVSVNAIHDVSFEIEKGEICVIVGESGAGKTTLLNILGGMDTLTSGKVFLENDEISGYDAKKLATFRRRDIGFIFQFYNLIPNLTALENVEIAAQLCSDPVPAKEILEKVGLSERFLNFPSQLSGGEQQRVAIARALAKKPKLLLCDEPTGALDYKTGKTILKLLQDTSRRDGMTVVIITHNSALTAMADRIIRVKSGTVISENKNENVIPVENLEW
;
A
#
# COMPACT_ATOMS: atom_id res chain seq x y z
N MET A 1 15.17 -11.54 -14.52
CA MET A 1 13.76 -11.09 -14.54
C MET A 1 13.79 -9.57 -14.36
N GLY A 2 12.96 -8.81 -15.07
CA GLY A 2 12.91 -7.35 -14.90
C GLY A 2 12.27 -6.97 -13.56
N ALA A 3 12.47 -5.72 -13.13
CA ALA A 3 11.82 -5.15 -11.95
C ALA A 3 10.30 -5.20 -12.09
N PHE A 4 9.57 -5.49 -10.99
CA PHE A 4 8.12 -5.48 -10.96
C PHE A 4 7.57 -4.06 -10.85
N VAL A 5 8.19 -3.23 -10.01
CA VAL A 5 7.98 -1.78 -9.94
C VAL A 5 9.30 -1.10 -10.27
N LYS A 6 9.26 -0.06 -11.11
CA LYS A 6 10.45 0.73 -11.43
C LYS A 6 10.10 2.21 -11.49
N PHE A 7 10.88 3.02 -10.80
CA PHE A 7 10.91 4.48 -10.87
C PHE A 7 12.18 4.89 -11.58
N GLU A 8 12.08 5.80 -12.57
CA GLU A 8 13.20 6.34 -13.33
C GLU A 8 13.17 7.87 -13.31
N ASN A 9 14.08 8.49 -12.55
CA ASN A 9 14.27 9.94 -12.45
C ASN A 9 12.98 10.71 -12.17
N VAL A 10 12.14 10.17 -11.29
CA VAL A 10 10.78 10.69 -11.01
C VAL A 10 10.86 11.94 -10.18
N GLY A 11 10.15 12.98 -10.67
CA GLY A 11 9.97 14.24 -9.97
C GLY A 11 8.50 14.64 -9.88
N LYS A 12 8.14 15.30 -8.78
CA LYS A 12 6.81 15.89 -8.55
C LYS A 12 6.92 17.26 -7.93
N ILE A 13 6.36 18.24 -8.63
CA ILE A 13 6.22 19.62 -8.16
C ILE A 13 4.73 19.91 -8.03
N TYR A 14 4.32 20.39 -6.86
CA TYR A 14 2.98 20.91 -6.63
C TYR A 14 3.00 22.44 -6.77
N HIS A 15 2.03 22.98 -7.48
CA HIS A 15 1.83 24.41 -7.62
C HIS A 15 0.56 24.84 -6.87
N SER A 16 0.67 25.85 -6.02
CA SER A 16 -0.46 26.47 -5.32
C SER A 16 -0.32 27.99 -5.40
N GLY A 17 -0.98 28.61 -6.37
CA GLY A 17 -0.76 30.01 -6.70
C GLY A 17 0.70 30.25 -7.10
N ASP A 18 1.34 31.23 -6.44
CA ASP A 18 2.76 31.57 -6.69
C ASP A 18 3.76 30.66 -5.97
N VAL A 19 3.29 29.72 -5.15
CA VAL A 19 4.17 28.83 -4.39
C VAL A 19 4.33 27.50 -5.13
N SER A 20 5.58 27.09 -5.33
CA SER A 20 5.91 25.77 -5.88
C SER A 20 6.64 24.93 -4.82
N VAL A 21 6.11 23.73 -4.55
CA VAL A 21 6.72 22.78 -3.61
C VAL A 21 7.24 21.59 -4.39
N ASN A 22 8.57 21.40 -4.37
CA ASN A 22 9.21 20.22 -4.93
C ASN A 22 9.08 19.05 -3.94
N ALA A 23 8.09 18.21 -4.13
CA ALA A 23 7.78 17.13 -3.19
C ALA A 23 8.70 15.92 -3.33
N ILE A 24 9.08 15.58 -4.56
CA ILE A 24 10.11 14.56 -4.88
C ILE A 24 10.88 14.98 -6.12
N HIS A 25 12.15 14.64 -6.16
CA HIS A 25 13.03 14.95 -7.30
C HIS A 25 14.08 13.86 -7.48
N ASP A 26 14.28 13.52 -8.75
CA ASP A 26 15.28 12.53 -9.21
C ASP A 26 15.22 11.19 -8.47
N VAL A 27 13.98 10.69 -8.22
CA VAL A 27 13.77 9.44 -7.52
C VAL A 27 13.84 8.28 -8.48
N SER A 28 14.78 7.35 -8.22
CA SER A 28 14.94 6.10 -8.97
C SER A 28 15.10 4.95 -8.00
N PHE A 29 14.34 3.86 -8.18
CA PHE A 29 14.45 2.60 -7.45
C PHE A 29 13.68 1.49 -8.16
N GLU A 30 13.94 0.25 -7.74
CA GLU A 30 13.26 -0.93 -8.27
C GLU A 30 12.74 -1.82 -7.13
N ILE A 31 11.61 -2.53 -7.37
CA ILE A 31 11.05 -3.54 -6.45
C ILE A 31 10.80 -4.80 -7.27
N GLU A 32 11.18 -5.97 -6.74
CA GLU A 32 10.94 -7.25 -7.37
C GLU A 32 9.54 -7.78 -7.03
N LYS A 33 9.04 -8.70 -7.85
CA LYS A 33 7.72 -9.33 -7.63
C LYS A 33 7.73 -10.19 -6.37
N GLY A 34 6.69 -10.04 -5.55
CA GLY A 34 6.54 -10.79 -4.29
C GLY A 34 7.33 -10.22 -3.11
N GLU A 35 8.11 -9.15 -3.30
CA GLU A 35 8.80 -8.48 -2.19
C GLU A 35 7.83 -7.70 -1.29
N ILE A 36 8.18 -7.64 -0.01
CA ILE A 36 7.73 -6.60 0.90
C ILE A 36 8.76 -5.48 0.85
N CYS A 37 8.36 -4.34 0.31
CA CYS A 37 9.20 -3.13 0.28
C CYS A 37 8.73 -2.16 1.37
N VAL A 38 9.64 -1.71 2.24
CA VAL A 38 9.37 -0.65 3.20
C VAL A 38 10.07 0.63 2.77
N ILE A 39 9.29 1.66 2.49
CA ILE A 39 9.76 3.02 2.23
C ILE A 39 9.67 3.81 3.53
N VAL A 40 10.81 4.14 4.11
CA VAL A 40 10.90 4.80 5.42
C VAL A 40 11.51 6.20 5.32
N GLY A 41 11.01 7.13 6.12
CA GLY A 41 11.51 8.50 6.20
C GLY A 41 10.65 9.35 7.14
N GLU A 42 11.12 10.55 7.45
CA GLU A 42 10.40 11.51 8.29
C GLU A 42 9.06 11.95 7.67
N SER A 43 8.19 12.55 8.49
CA SER A 43 6.97 13.19 7.97
C SER A 43 7.35 14.29 6.98
N GLY A 44 6.61 14.38 5.86
CA GLY A 44 6.91 15.35 4.80
C GLY A 44 8.09 14.95 3.88
N ALA A 45 8.72 13.80 4.05
CA ALA A 45 9.83 13.36 3.19
C ALA A 45 9.44 12.99 1.74
N GLY A 46 8.15 12.99 1.38
CA GLY A 46 7.67 12.66 0.03
C GLY A 46 7.11 11.24 -0.12
N LYS A 47 7.07 10.43 0.96
CA LYS A 47 6.62 9.02 0.93
C LYS A 47 5.21 8.84 0.37
N THR A 48 4.24 9.61 0.88
CA THR A 48 2.83 9.56 0.42
C THR A 48 2.71 9.99 -1.05
N THR A 49 3.54 10.96 -1.49
CA THR A 49 3.61 11.36 -2.91
C THR A 49 4.07 10.20 -3.78
N LEU A 50 5.13 9.48 -3.38
CA LEU A 50 5.61 8.27 -4.08
C LEU A 50 4.52 7.20 -4.15
N LEU A 51 3.86 6.92 -3.02
CA LEU A 51 2.79 5.93 -2.96
C LEU A 51 1.61 6.31 -3.87
N ASN A 52 1.20 7.58 -3.86
CA ASN A 52 0.10 8.08 -4.69
C ASN A 52 0.42 8.02 -6.19
N ILE A 53 1.65 8.34 -6.59
CA ILE A 53 2.08 8.21 -7.97
C ILE A 53 2.09 6.75 -8.39
N LEU A 54 2.69 5.85 -7.59
CA LEU A 54 2.72 4.41 -7.87
C LEU A 54 1.31 3.82 -7.96
N GLY A 55 0.40 4.28 -7.13
CA GLY A 55 -0.99 3.85 -7.12
C GLY A 55 -1.88 4.54 -8.16
N GLY A 56 -1.35 5.47 -8.96
CA GLY A 56 -2.13 6.23 -9.94
C GLY A 56 -3.18 7.16 -9.33
N MET A 57 -2.99 7.56 -8.07
CA MET A 57 -3.82 8.57 -7.39
C MET A 57 -3.36 9.99 -7.72
N ASP A 58 -2.09 10.13 -8.09
CA ASP A 58 -1.48 11.38 -8.53
C ASP A 58 -0.61 11.13 -9.77
N THR A 59 -0.25 12.20 -10.46
CA THR A 59 0.62 12.16 -11.64
C THR A 59 1.99 12.76 -11.30
N LEU A 60 3.03 12.27 -11.95
CA LEU A 60 4.38 12.84 -11.84
C LEU A 60 4.54 14.09 -12.71
N THR A 61 5.55 14.91 -12.41
CA THR A 61 5.93 16.07 -13.24
C THR A 61 7.03 15.71 -14.25
N SER A 62 7.93 14.80 -13.88
CA SER A 62 9.02 14.32 -14.73
C SER A 62 9.39 12.87 -14.41
N GLY A 63 10.11 12.22 -15.33
CA GLY A 63 10.54 10.84 -15.18
C GLY A 63 9.51 9.81 -15.65
N LYS A 64 9.68 8.56 -15.25
CA LYS A 64 8.81 7.44 -15.63
C LYS A 64 8.59 6.48 -14.47
N VAL A 65 7.40 5.87 -14.45
CA VAL A 65 7.05 4.80 -13.51
C VAL A 65 6.47 3.61 -14.29
N PHE A 66 6.96 2.43 -13.94
CA PHE A 66 6.53 1.17 -14.55
C PHE A 66 5.98 0.22 -13.51
N LEU A 67 4.93 -0.51 -13.88
CA LEU A 67 4.47 -1.72 -13.19
C LEU A 67 4.57 -2.90 -14.17
N GLU A 68 5.39 -3.89 -13.84
CA GLU A 68 5.80 -4.95 -14.78
C GLU A 68 6.44 -4.33 -16.03
N ASN A 69 5.82 -4.50 -17.19
CA ASN A 69 6.32 -3.93 -18.45
C ASN A 69 5.53 -2.68 -18.91
N ASP A 70 4.52 -2.27 -18.14
CA ASP A 70 3.64 -1.17 -18.50
C ASP A 70 4.12 0.16 -17.91
N GLU A 71 4.37 1.16 -18.76
CA GLU A 71 4.63 2.52 -18.32
C GLU A 71 3.31 3.18 -17.87
N ILE A 72 3.12 3.28 -16.53
CA ILE A 72 1.90 3.85 -15.95
C ILE A 72 1.91 5.38 -15.91
N SER A 73 3.09 5.99 -15.99
CA SER A 73 3.27 7.46 -16.00
C SER A 73 2.62 8.15 -17.21
N GLY A 74 2.46 7.44 -18.32
CA GLY A 74 1.81 7.95 -19.52
C GLY A 74 0.29 7.72 -19.57
N TYR A 75 -0.33 7.19 -18.50
CA TYR A 75 -1.75 6.89 -18.50
C TYR A 75 -2.60 8.15 -18.34
N ASP A 76 -3.67 8.24 -19.15
CA ASP A 76 -4.73 9.22 -18.96
C ASP A 76 -5.61 8.90 -17.73
N ALA A 77 -6.50 9.81 -17.35
CA ALA A 77 -7.38 9.66 -16.20
C ALA A 77 -8.24 8.38 -16.26
N LYS A 78 -8.68 7.96 -17.44
CA LYS A 78 -9.51 6.76 -17.65
C LYS A 78 -8.69 5.48 -17.46
N LYS A 79 -7.47 5.45 -17.98
CA LYS A 79 -6.54 4.33 -17.79
C LYS A 79 -6.10 4.23 -16.33
N LEU A 80 -5.78 5.36 -15.66
CA LEU A 80 -5.46 5.39 -14.23
C LEU A 80 -6.63 4.89 -13.37
N ALA A 81 -7.87 5.25 -13.69
CA ALA A 81 -9.05 4.71 -12.99
C ALA A 81 -9.17 3.19 -13.16
N THR A 82 -8.91 2.67 -14.36
CA THR A 82 -8.90 1.23 -14.63
C THR A 82 -7.76 0.53 -13.91
N PHE A 83 -6.57 1.12 -13.90
CA PHE A 83 -5.40 0.64 -13.20
C PHE A 83 -5.66 0.51 -11.68
N ARG A 84 -6.16 1.58 -11.03
CA ARG A 84 -6.55 1.52 -9.61
C ARG A 84 -7.59 0.46 -9.32
N ARG A 85 -8.55 0.29 -10.21
CA ARG A 85 -9.62 -0.68 -10.06
C ARG A 85 -9.11 -2.12 -10.10
N ARG A 86 -8.18 -2.45 -11.02
CA ARG A 86 -7.76 -3.83 -11.31
C ARG A 86 -6.46 -4.22 -10.61
N ASP A 87 -5.47 -3.33 -10.65
CA ASP A 87 -4.09 -3.72 -10.37
C ASP A 87 -3.64 -3.29 -8.97
N ILE A 88 -4.30 -2.31 -8.34
CA ILE A 88 -3.85 -1.70 -7.09
C ILE A 88 -4.83 -1.96 -5.94
N GLY A 89 -4.34 -2.48 -4.82
CA GLY A 89 -5.01 -2.47 -3.52
C GLY A 89 -4.44 -1.36 -2.64
N PHE A 90 -5.30 -0.49 -2.08
CA PHE A 90 -4.88 0.55 -1.13
C PHE A 90 -5.33 0.22 0.28
N ILE A 91 -4.42 0.40 1.24
CA ILE A 91 -4.66 0.35 2.68
C ILE A 91 -4.18 1.68 3.26
N PHE A 92 -5.07 2.42 3.91
CA PHE A 92 -4.79 3.74 4.48
C PHE A 92 -4.73 3.69 6.01
N GLN A 93 -4.06 4.66 6.60
CA GLN A 93 -3.94 4.81 8.05
C GLN A 93 -5.31 4.93 8.75
N PHE A 94 -6.27 5.64 8.15
CA PHE A 94 -7.61 5.88 8.70
C PHE A 94 -8.69 5.00 8.06
N TYR A 95 -8.35 3.80 7.61
CA TYR A 95 -9.21 2.73 7.08
C TYR A 95 -10.06 3.10 5.86
N ASN A 96 -10.59 4.32 5.78
CA ASN A 96 -11.45 4.84 4.71
C ASN A 96 -12.63 3.91 4.38
N LEU A 97 -13.27 3.34 5.42
CA LEU A 97 -14.48 2.56 5.26
C LEU A 97 -15.68 3.49 5.04
N ILE A 98 -16.65 3.00 4.28
CA ILE A 98 -17.93 3.69 4.09
C ILE A 98 -18.75 3.47 5.36
N PRO A 99 -19.08 4.53 6.14
CA PRO A 99 -19.62 4.36 7.49
C PRO A 99 -21.03 3.76 7.52
N ASN A 100 -21.81 3.95 6.45
CA ASN A 100 -23.18 3.45 6.32
C ASN A 100 -23.28 2.06 5.67
N LEU A 101 -22.14 1.41 5.43
CA LEU A 101 -22.07 0.03 4.94
C LEU A 101 -21.48 -0.87 6.02
N THR A 102 -22.00 -2.09 6.11
CA THR A 102 -21.45 -3.15 6.96
C THR A 102 -20.04 -3.56 6.51
N ALA A 103 -19.35 -4.37 7.31
CA ALA A 103 -18.05 -4.94 6.92
C ALA A 103 -18.14 -5.70 5.60
N LEU A 104 -19.19 -6.53 5.45
CA LEU A 104 -19.44 -7.28 4.22
C LEU A 104 -19.65 -6.36 3.02
N GLU A 105 -20.54 -5.39 3.12
CA GLU A 105 -20.85 -4.45 2.03
C GLU A 105 -19.65 -3.58 1.65
N ASN A 106 -18.81 -3.17 2.62
CA ASN A 106 -17.56 -2.45 2.34
C ASN A 106 -16.58 -3.27 1.46
N VAL A 107 -16.59 -4.59 1.60
CA VAL A 107 -15.77 -5.49 0.77
C VAL A 107 -16.47 -5.76 -0.56
N GLU A 108 -17.78 -6.03 -0.56
CA GLU A 108 -18.56 -6.32 -1.77
C GLU A 108 -18.53 -5.21 -2.79
N ILE A 109 -18.61 -3.94 -2.36
CA ILE A 109 -18.57 -2.79 -3.28
C ILE A 109 -17.24 -2.73 -4.06
N ALA A 110 -16.15 -3.16 -3.46
CA ALA A 110 -14.85 -3.26 -4.14
C ALA A 110 -14.78 -4.48 -5.06
N ALA A 111 -15.32 -5.60 -4.62
CA ALA A 111 -15.40 -6.84 -5.40
C ALA A 111 -16.21 -6.64 -6.69
N GLN A 112 -17.33 -5.92 -6.65
CA GLN A 112 -18.16 -5.61 -7.83
C GLN A 112 -17.42 -4.84 -8.94
N LEU A 113 -16.31 -4.18 -8.62
CA LEU A 113 -15.52 -3.46 -9.61
C LEU A 113 -14.65 -4.38 -10.48
N CYS A 114 -14.54 -5.67 -10.14
CA CYS A 114 -13.64 -6.63 -10.78
C CYS A 114 -14.41 -7.76 -11.44
N SER A 115 -13.83 -8.34 -12.49
CA SER A 115 -14.43 -9.45 -13.24
C SER A 115 -14.33 -10.81 -12.54
N ASP A 116 -13.32 -10.98 -11.68
CA ASP A 116 -13.04 -12.24 -10.96
C ASP A 116 -12.60 -11.94 -9.50
N PRO A 117 -13.52 -11.40 -8.66
CA PRO A 117 -13.18 -11.07 -7.28
C PRO A 117 -13.11 -12.33 -6.40
N VAL A 118 -12.42 -12.21 -5.25
CA VAL A 118 -12.62 -13.15 -4.16
C VAL A 118 -13.97 -12.86 -3.51
N PRO A 119 -14.80 -13.88 -3.20
CA PRO A 119 -16.04 -13.68 -2.47
C PRO A 119 -15.81 -12.91 -1.16
N ALA A 120 -16.61 -11.87 -0.89
CA ALA A 120 -16.39 -10.98 0.25
C ALA A 120 -16.40 -11.69 1.60
N LYS A 121 -17.25 -12.72 1.77
CA LYS A 121 -17.29 -13.53 2.98
C LYS A 121 -15.99 -14.31 3.18
N GLU A 122 -15.50 -14.96 2.13
CA GLU A 122 -14.26 -15.74 2.16
C GLU A 122 -13.06 -14.88 2.57
N ILE A 123 -12.93 -13.68 2.00
CA ILE A 123 -11.80 -12.79 2.35
C ILE A 123 -11.94 -12.21 3.77
N LEU A 124 -13.16 -11.94 4.24
CA LEU A 124 -13.40 -11.53 5.62
C LEU A 124 -13.09 -12.64 6.63
N GLU A 125 -13.40 -13.89 6.31
CA GLU A 125 -12.98 -15.06 7.09
C GLU A 125 -11.47 -15.20 7.14
N LYS A 126 -10.79 -15.06 5.98
CA LYS A 126 -9.32 -15.10 5.87
C LYS A 126 -8.64 -14.06 6.76
N VAL A 127 -9.25 -12.88 6.95
CA VAL A 127 -8.72 -11.84 7.85
C VAL A 127 -9.25 -11.94 9.29
N GLY A 128 -9.95 -13.01 9.64
CA GLY A 128 -10.42 -13.28 11.01
C GLY A 128 -11.62 -12.43 11.43
N LEU A 129 -12.58 -12.18 10.54
CA LEU A 129 -13.79 -11.39 10.78
C LEU A 129 -15.09 -12.16 10.51
N SER A 130 -15.11 -13.49 10.68
CA SER A 130 -16.27 -14.35 10.43
C SER A 130 -17.52 -13.90 11.20
N GLU A 131 -17.35 -13.41 12.44
CA GLU A 131 -18.45 -12.98 13.32
C GLU A 131 -18.78 -11.47 13.18
N ARG A 132 -18.21 -10.77 12.17
CA ARG A 132 -18.31 -9.32 12.04
C ARG A 132 -18.92 -8.85 10.72
N PHE A 133 -19.44 -9.75 9.88
CA PHE A 133 -19.96 -9.44 8.54
C PHE A 133 -20.98 -8.31 8.52
N LEU A 134 -21.89 -8.31 9.47
CA LEU A 134 -23.02 -7.38 9.54
C LEU A 134 -22.76 -6.16 10.44
N ASN A 135 -21.55 -6.05 11.02
CA ASN A 135 -21.19 -4.90 11.83
C ASN A 135 -20.86 -3.69 10.96
N PHE A 136 -21.34 -2.52 11.36
CA PHE A 136 -20.96 -1.23 10.78
C PHE A 136 -19.59 -0.80 11.32
N PRO A 137 -18.84 0.07 10.61
CA PRO A 137 -17.53 0.58 11.07
C PRO A 137 -17.56 1.10 12.51
N SER A 138 -18.62 1.80 12.92
CA SER A 138 -18.79 2.32 14.29
C SER A 138 -18.89 1.24 15.37
N GLN A 139 -19.13 0.00 15.00
CA GLN A 139 -19.26 -1.16 15.89
C GLN A 139 -17.99 -2.02 15.92
N LEU A 140 -16.97 -1.62 15.17
CA LEU A 140 -15.70 -2.34 15.00
C LEU A 140 -14.57 -1.58 15.72
N SER A 141 -13.67 -2.32 16.37
CA SER A 141 -12.41 -1.77 16.86
C SER A 141 -11.53 -1.27 15.70
N GLY A 142 -10.55 -0.41 15.96
CA GLY A 142 -9.63 0.08 14.94
C GLY A 142 -8.93 -1.05 14.17
N GLY A 143 -8.50 -2.10 14.87
CA GLY A 143 -7.90 -3.28 14.23
C GLY A 143 -8.86 -4.08 13.38
N GLU A 144 -10.15 -4.19 13.78
CA GLU A 144 -11.18 -4.83 12.96
C GLU A 144 -11.47 -3.98 11.71
N GLN A 145 -11.57 -2.65 11.84
CA GLN A 145 -11.74 -1.76 10.70
C GLN A 145 -10.56 -1.85 9.72
N GLN A 146 -9.33 -1.94 10.22
CA GLN A 146 -8.14 -2.13 9.38
C GLN A 146 -8.18 -3.47 8.64
N ARG A 147 -8.61 -4.55 9.31
CA ARG A 147 -8.79 -5.85 8.63
C ARG A 147 -9.90 -5.81 7.57
N VAL A 148 -10.99 -5.07 7.78
CA VAL A 148 -12.00 -4.84 6.72
C VAL A 148 -11.38 -4.07 5.54
N ALA A 149 -10.56 -3.03 5.79
CA ALA A 149 -9.87 -2.28 4.74
C ALA A 149 -8.90 -3.17 3.94
N ILE A 150 -8.18 -4.07 4.61
CA ILE A 150 -7.30 -5.07 3.96
C ILE A 150 -8.14 -6.05 3.14
N ALA A 151 -9.23 -6.61 3.70
CA ALA A 151 -10.13 -7.50 2.98
C ALA A 151 -10.69 -6.83 1.73
N ARG A 152 -11.12 -5.57 1.82
CA ARG A 152 -11.59 -4.76 0.69
C ARG A 152 -10.51 -4.61 -0.40
N ALA A 153 -9.26 -4.37 0.00
CA ALA A 153 -8.16 -4.26 -0.95
C ALA A 153 -7.86 -5.60 -1.64
N LEU A 154 -7.84 -6.71 -0.88
CA LEU A 154 -7.51 -8.04 -1.38
C LEU A 154 -8.63 -8.70 -2.20
N ALA A 155 -9.90 -8.35 -1.96
CA ALA A 155 -11.05 -8.90 -2.70
C ALA A 155 -10.95 -8.68 -4.21
N LYS A 156 -10.22 -7.67 -4.63
CA LYS A 156 -9.98 -7.36 -6.05
C LYS A 156 -8.90 -8.21 -6.71
N LYS A 157 -8.15 -9.03 -5.97
CA LYS A 157 -6.94 -9.74 -6.44
C LYS A 157 -5.95 -8.76 -7.09
N PRO A 158 -5.53 -7.68 -6.42
CA PRO A 158 -4.64 -6.70 -7.02
C PRO A 158 -3.27 -7.30 -7.32
N LYS A 159 -2.51 -6.71 -8.25
CA LYS A 159 -1.11 -7.07 -8.49
C LYS A 159 -0.18 -6.51 -7.42
N LEU A 160 -0.54 -5.34 -6.86
CA LEU A 160 0.28 -4.58 -5.92
C LEU A 160 -0.58 -4.04 -4.78
N LEU A 161 -0.12 -4.26 -3.54
CA LEU A 161 -0.74 -3.73 -2.33
C LEU A 161 0.07 -2.55 -1.81
N LEU A 162 -0.56 -1.40 -1.67
CA LEU A 162 0.02 -0.14 -1.22
C LEU A 162 -0.53 0.22 0.16
N CYS A 163 0.35 0.35 1.14
CA CYS A 163 -0.01 0.58 2.54
C CYS A 163 0.58 1.92 3.02
N ASP A 164 -0.28 2.86 3.38
CA ASP A 164 0.11 4.12 3.98
C ASP A 164 -0.07 4.04 5.50
N GLU A 165 1.05 3.95 6.24
CA GLU A 165 1.08 3.85 7.71
C GLU A 165 0.09 2.80 8.27
N PRO A 166 0.12 1.53 7.83
CA PRO A 166 -0.96 0.57 8.10
C PRO A 166 -1.18 0.25 9.58
N THR A 167 -0.26 0.63 10.45
CA THR A 167 -0.33 0.44 11.90
C THR A 167 -0.35 1.74 12.70
N GLY A 168 -0.30 2.89 12.03
CA GLY A 168 -0.12 4.19 12.69
C GLY A 168 -1.25 4.63 13.63
N ALA A 169 -2.45 4.06 13.47
CA ALA A 169 -3.61 4.33 14.34
C ALA A 169 -3.94 3.16 15.30
N LEU A 170 -3.04 2.18 15.46
CA LEU A 170 -3.27 0.95 16.20
C LEU A 170 -2.33 0.82 17.39
N ASP A 171 -2.80 0.12 18.44
CA ASP A 171 -1.91 -0.34 19.51
C ASP A 171 -0.91 -1.39 19.01
N TYR A 172 0.15 -1.60 19.76
CA TYR A 172 1.25 -2.50 19.40
C TYR A 172 0.78 -3.93 19.01
N LYS A 173 -0.07 -4.55 19.85
CA LYS A 173 -0.52 -5.92 19.64
C LYS A 173 -1.36 -6.05 18.37
N THR A 174 -2.27 -5.11 18.17
CA THR A 174 -3.13 -5.03 16.99
C THR A 174 -2.29 -4.73 15.73
N GLY A 175 -1.36 -3.78 15.82
CA GLY A 175 -0.42 -3.48 14.75
C GLY A 175 0.39 -4.70 14.30
N LYS A 176 0.88 -5.49 15.27
CA LYS A 176 1.60 -6.74 14.99
C LYS A 176 0.74 -7.76 14.23
N THR A 177 -0.55 -7.86 14.58
CA THR A 177 -1.51 -8.72 13.86
C THR A 177 -1.70 -8.27 12.40
N ILE A 178 -1.79 -6.96 12.18
CA ILE A 178 -1.90 -6.39 10.83
C ILE A 178 -0.64 -6.65 10.00
N LEU A 179 0.54 -6.39 10.55
CA LEU A 179 1.81 -6.66 9.86
C LEU A 179 1.98 -8.14 9.52
N LYS A 180 1.57 -9.03 10.44
CA LYS A 180 1.57 -10.47 10.19
C LYS A 180 0.67 -10.84 9.02
N LEU A 181 -0.53 -10.26 8.96
CA LEU A 181 -1.45 -10.49 7.84
C LEU A 181 -0.85 -10.02 6.50
N LEU A 182 -0.18 -8.86 6.47
CA LEU A 182 0.51 -8.37 5.28
C LEU A 182 1.68 -9.27 4.88
N GLN A 183 2.48 -9.73 5.85
CA GLN A 183 3.60 -10.64 5.61
C GLN A 183 3.10 -11.99 5.07
N ASP A 184 2.05 -12.56 5.67
CA ASP A 184 1.46 -13.81 5.20
C ASP A 184 0.87 -13.67 3.79
N THR A 185 0.23 -12.54 3.47
CA THR A 185 -0.28 -12.26 2.12
C THR A 185 0.86 -12.23 1.08
N SER A 186 1.97 -11.59 1.41
CA SER A 186 3.14 -11.59 0.52
C SER A 186 3.72 -13.01 0.37
N ARG A 187 3.97 -13.72 1.47
CA ARG A 187 4.68 -15.01 1.46
C ARG A 187 3.85 -16.16 0.88
N ARG A 188 2.54 -16.20 1.16
CA ARG A 188 1.65 -17.30 0.72
C ARG A 188 1.04 -17.05 -0.64
N ASP A 189 0.65 -15.81 -0.91
CA ASP A 189 -0.09 -15.46 -2.13
C ASP A 189 0.85 -14.85 -3.20
N GLY A 190 2.15 -14.65 -2.90
CA GLY A 190 3.13 -14.04 -3.81
C GLY A 190 2.84 -12.55 -4.10
N MET A 191 2.09 -11.89 -3.22
CA MET A 191 1.68 -10.49 -3.37
C MET A 191 2.87 -9.56 -3.13
N THR A 192 3.08 -8.62 -4.04
CA THR A 192 4.02 -7.51 -3.79
C THR A 192 3.35 -6.49 -2.89
N VAL A 193 4.03 -6.12 -1.79
CA VAL A 193 3.50 -5.18 -0.78
C VAL A 193 4.47 -4.02 -0.61
N VAL A 194 3.99 -2.80 -0.77
CA VAL A 194 4.75 -1.58 -0.47
C VAL A 194 4.15 -0.90 0.75
N ILE A 195 4.94 -0.73 1.79
CA ILE A 195 4.55 -0.07 3.04
C ILE A 195 5.34 1.23 3.15
N ILE A 196 4.66 2.36 3.25
CA ILE A 196 5.30 3.61 3.66
C ILE A 196 5.05 3.85 5.14
N THR A 197 6.12 4.25 5.86
CA THR A 197 6.04 4.50 7.31
C THR A 197 7.16 5.43 7.79
N HIS A 198 6.93 6.06 8.93
CA HIS A 198 7.99 6.74 9.68
C HIS A 198 8.65 5.83 10.74
N ASN A 199 8.07 4.64 10.99
CA ASN A 199 8.61 3.68 11.94
C ASN A 199 9.70 2.82 11.30
N SER A 200 10.97 3.10 11.64
CA SER A 200 12.12 2.39 11.08
C SER A 200 12.23 0.93 11.54
N ALA A 201 11.58 0.53 12.63
CA ALA A 201 11.60 -0.86 13.09
C ALA A 201 10.97 -1.81 12.07
N LEU A 202 9.98 -1.34 11.29
CA LEU A 202 9.32 -2.16 10.26
C LEU A 202 10.28 -2.59 9.14
N THR A 203 11.43 -1.92 8.99
CA THR A 203 12.41 -2.30 7.96
C THR A 203 12.97 -3.71 8.16
N ALA A 204 12.96 -4.21 9.39
CA ALA A 204 13.49 -5.54 9.69
C ALA A 204 12.64 -6.69 9.09
N MET A 205 11.33 -6.46 8.82
CA MET A 205 10.46 -7.46 8.18
C MET A 205 10.44 -7.37 6.64
N ALA A 206 11.06 -6.34 6.09
CA ALA A 206 11.04 -6.05 4.64
C ALA A 206 12.13 -6.84 3.90
N ASP A 207 11.86 -7.21 2.63
CA ASP A 207 12.87 -7.72 1.70
C ASP A 207 13.71 -6.58 1.11
N ARG A 208 13.06 -5.42 0.90
CA ARG A 208 13.68 -4.22 0.36
C ARG A 208 13.38 -3.01 1.22
N ILE A 209 14.39 -2.20 1.45
CA ILE A 209 14.31 -1.00 2.26
C ILE A 209 14.72 0.19 1.41
N ILE A 210 13.81 1.16 1.28
CA ILE A 210 14.08 2.44 0.60
C ILE A 210 13.98 3.54 1.64
N ARG A 211 15.06 4.33 1.78
CA ARG A 211 15.08 5.47 2.70
C ARG A 211 14.91 6.76 1.92
N VAL A 212 13.90 7.54 2.32
CA VAL A 212 13.56 8.81 1.68
C VAL A 212 13.80 9.95 2.65
N LYS A 213 14.45 11.01 2.16
CA LYS A 213 14.68 12.25 2.91
C LYS A 213 14.54 13.44 1.99
N SER A 214 13.76 14.44 2.38
CA SER A 214 13.59 15.70 1.63
C SER A 214 13.32 15.49 0.13
N GLY A 215 12.44 14.55 -0.21
CA GLY A 215 12.03 14.28 -1.59
C GLY A 215 13.00 13.44 -2.43
N THR A 216 14.07 12.91 -1.86
CA THR A 216 15.05 12.06 -2.58
C THR A 216 15.18 10.68 -1.92
N VAL A 217 15.58 9.67 -2.70
CA VAL A 217 16.03 8.38 -2.18
C VAL A 217 17.49 8.51 -1.75
N ILE A 218 17.76 8.32 -0.45
CA ILE A 218 19.11 8.38 0.11
C ILE A 218 19.78 7.01 0.21
N SER A 219 19.01 5.93 0.22
CA SER A 219 19.52 4.57 0.12
C SER A 219 18.44 3.59 -0.33
N GLU A 220 18.84 2.58 -1.07
CA GLU A 220 18.09 1.39 -1.43
C GLU A 220 18.92 0.16 -1.07
N ASN A 221 18.35 -0.75 -0.28
CA ASN A 221 19.04 -1.95 0.18
C ASN A 221 18.11 -3.16 0.14
N LYS A 222 18.62 -4.31 -0.34
CA LYS A 222 18.01 -5.60 -0.07
C LYS A 222 18.34 -6.03 1.37
N ASN A 223 17.36 -6.59 2.06
CA ASN A 223 17.56 -7.12 3.40
C ASN A 223 17.84 -8.63 3.31
N GLU A 224 19.04 -9.03 3.64
CA GLU A 224 19.45 -10.44 3.62
C GLU A 224 18.95 -11.23 4.84
N ASN A 225 18.51 -10.51 5.92
CA ASN A 225 18.07 -11.10 7.18
C ASN A 225 16.66 -10.64 7.55
N VAL A 226 15.68 -11.00 6.71
CA VAL A 226 14.27 -10.69 6.96
C VAL A 226 13.77 -11.45 8.18
N ILE A 227 13.27 -10.74 9.18
CA ILE A 227 12.71 -11.37 10.39
C ILE A 227 11.19 -11.56 10.29
N PRO A 228 10.66 -12.64 10.86
CA PRO A 228 9.22 -12.81 11.05
C PRO A 228 8.64 -11.69 11.92
N VAL A 229 7.41 -11.27 11.62
CA VAL A 229 6.73 -10.20 12.38
C VAL A 229 6.60 -10.53 13.87
N GLU A 230 6.52 -11.82 14.22
CA GLU A 230 6.46 -12.27 15.61
C GLU A 230 7.68 -11.86 16.43
N ASN A 231 8.84 -11.69 15.79
CA ASN A 231 10.10 -11.30 16.40
C ASN A 231 10.38 -9.79 16.25
N LEU A 232 9.47 -9.04 15.62
CA LEU A 232 9.61 -7.61 15.43
C LEU A 232 9.27 -6.87 16.74
N GLU A 233 10.11 -5.90 17.13
CA GLU A 233 9.87 -4.99 18.24
C GLU A 233 9.96 -3.54 17.76
N TRP A 234 9.03 -2.66 18.19
CA TRP A 234 9.01 -1.22 17.88
C TRP A 234 8.35 -0.38 18.97
#